data_c16b7a429627796fa8304bb21c942d43
#
_entry.id   c16b7a429627796fa8304bb21c942d43
#
_cell.length_a   1.000
_cell.length_b   1.000
_cell.length_c   1.000
_cell.angle_alpha   90.00
_cell.angle_beta   90.00
_cell.angle_gamma   90.00
#
_symmetry.space_group_name_H-M   'P 1'
#
loop_
_entity.id
_entity.type
_entity.pdbx_description
1 polymer ?
#
loop_
_entity_poly.entity_id
_entity_poly.type
_entity_poly.pdbx_seq_one_letter_code
_entity_poly.pdbx_strand_id
1 'polypeptide(L)'
;METLQRTANRGSVSTGYDVANSLKFEDDNDERMNKAISSTNQRTFTISFWLKRTELGYRRTWGAGASGNDEFFFYFDANDYLNIYSYTSAAYQLRFISNAVFRDTAAWYHFVFQVDTTQSTEANRFKIYVNGVQLTSFSTSTYPSQNADLQITNNFYVGTQRNESPDYSGYICEFVYLDGTSAAQTDFGEFDDDSGIWKPKDVSGLTFGTNGFYLDFEDASNLGNDANGGTDFTLNNITAADQSTDTCTNNFATLNPLLKYPSSQVINEGATKVDRTSGSGINKTFYATIPVLAGKFYFEAQPTEGSGTMIGVETITGVTTDDPDSVFVGEQSTAVGYYASNGQKFTSGSGSSYGDSYGNSDIIGVALDMDNRKVYFAKNNTYQNSGDPTSGSTGTGAIDLPDTSDGYLFAVSYDSGGQWVVNFGGFTTMSISSSASDGNSIGAFEFAPPTGYLALCTKNLGSDGG
;
A
#
# COMPACT_ATOMS: atom_id res chain seq x y z
N MET A 1 0.58 -9.77 -15.48
CA MET A 1 -0.79 -9.68 -16.01
C MET A 1 -1.83 -10.37 -15.12
N GLU A 2 -1.46 -11.36 -14.31
CA GLU A 2 -2.37 -12.05 -13.39
C GLU A 2 -2.79 -11.23 -12.16
N THR A 3 -1.93 -10.36 -11.70
CA THR A 3 -2.11 -9.61 -10.45
C THR A 3 -3.10 -8.45 -10.61
N LEU A 4 -3.09 -7.77 -11.76
CA LEU A 4 -4.06 -6.70 -12.08
C LEU A 4 -5.51 -7.22 -12.16
N GLN A 5 -5.72 -8.42 -12.67
CA GLN A 5 -7.05 -9.05 -12.68
C GLN A 5 -7.54 -9.41 -11.28
N ARG A 6 -6.63 -9.71 -10.35
CA ARG A 6 -6.97 -10.06 -8.97
C ARG A 6 -7.25 -8.86 -8.08
N THR A 7 -6.69 -7.70 -8.38
CA THR A 7 -6.96 -6.45 -7.66
C THR A 7 -8.22 -5.74 -8.17
N ALA A 8 -8.59 -5.93 -9.41
CA ALA A 8 -9.65 -5.18 -10.08
C ALA A 8 -11.06 -5.77 -9.94
N ASN A 9 -11.25 -6.89 -9.29
CA ASN A 9 -12.55 -7.54 -9.32
C ASN A 9 -13.08 -7.83 -7.93
N ARG A 10 -13.81 -6.90 -7.24
CA ARG A 10 -14.09 -7.44 -5.95
C ARG A 10 -15.18 -6.89 -5.09
N GLY A 11 -16.14 -6.27 -5.68
CA GLY A 11 -17.31 -5.82 -5.00
C GLY A 11 -18.22 -6.92 -4.42
N SER A 12 -17.97 -8.18 -4.70
CA SER A 12 -18.79 -9.27 -4.20
C SER A 12 -18.20 -10.03 -3.01
N VAL A 13 -17.03 -9.65 -2.53
CA VAL A 13 -16.34 -10.34 -1.40
C VAL A 13 -16.91 -9.93 -0.03
N SER A 14 -18.10 -9.40 0.04
CA SER A 14 -18.64 -8.73 1.22
C SER A 14 -19.18 -9.66 2.33
N THR A 15 -19.05 -10.97 2.24
CA THR A 15 -19.60 -11.90 3.26
C THR A 15 -18.53 -12.61 4.08
N GLY A 16 -17.30 -12.19 4.01
CA GLY A 16 -16.17 -12.75 4.76
C GLY A 16 -15.74 -11.88 5.95
N TYR A 17 -14.64 -12.26 6.57
CA TYR A 17 -13.96 -11.49 7.59
C TYR A 17 -13.39 -10.21 6.97
N ASP A 18 -13.69 -9.06 7.57
CA ASP A 18 -13.20 -7.74 7.16
C ASP A 18 -12.07 -7.30 8.09
N VAL A 19 -10.92 -6.94 7.50
CA VAL A 19 -9.80 -6.34 8.22
C VAL A 19 -10.02 -4.83 8.25
N ALA A 20 -10.16 -4.29 9.45
CA ALA A 20 -10.50 -2.88 9.64
C ALA A 20 -9.30 -1.95 9.40
N ASN A 21 -8.13 -2.34 9.90
CA ASN A 21 -6.95 -1.48 9.90
C ASN A 21 -5.67 -2.21 9.48
N SER A 22 -4.73 -1.41 9.03
CA SER A 22 -3.32 -1.76 8.85
C SER A 22 -2.44 -0.71 9.52
N LEU A 23 -1.16 -1.04 9.65
CA LEU A 23 -0.15 -0.09 10.09
C LEU A 23 0.79 0.24 8.93
N LYS A 24 0.99 1.54 8.66
CA LYS A 24 2.01 2.06 7.75
C LYS A 24 3.37 2.06 8.46
N PHE A 25 4.40 1.66 7.74
CA PHE A 25 5.81 1.73 8.12
C PHE A 25 6.57 2.55 7.08
N GLU A 26 7.55 3.32 7.54
CA GLU A 26 8.40 4.14 6.68
C GLU A 26 9.87 4.09 7.15
N ASP A 27 10.76 3.66 6.26
CA ASP A 27 12.20 3.53 6.52
C ASP A 27 12.85 4.90 6.86
N ASP A 28 12.48 5.94 6.12
CA ASP A 28 13.01 7.29 6.32
C ASP A 28 12.67 7.86 7.71
N ASN A 29 11.59 7.37 8.33
CA ASN A 29 11.14 7.75 9.67
C ASN A 29 11.63 6.80 10.76
N ASP A 30 12.30 5.68 10.39
CA ASP A 30 12.78 4.68 11.36
C ASP A 30 11.61 4.05 12.15
N GLU A 31 10.48 3.83 11.47
CA GLU A 31 9.25 3.29 12.05
C GLU A 31 9.33 1.78 12.23
N ARG A 32 9.30 1.34 13.46
CA ARG A 32 9.39 -0.07 13.82
C ARG A 32 8.80 -0.35 15.19
N MET A 33 8.59 -1.63 15.49
CA MET A 33 8.18 -2.05 16.83
C MET A 33 8.90 -3.31 17.26
N ASN A 34 8.98 -3.53 18.57
CA ASN A 34 9.56 -4.74 19.13
C ASN A 34 8.90 -5.20 20.41
N LYS A 35 9.01 -6.51 20.66
CA LYS A 35 8.52 -7.20 21.85
C LYS A 35 9.56 -8.19 22.34
N ALA A 36 9.84 -8.22 23.63
CA ALA A 36 10.66 -9.26 24.24
C ALA A 36 9.87 -10.58 24.26
N ILE A 37 10.49 -11.63 23.73
CA ILE A 37 9.98 -12.99 23.76
C ILE A 37 11.01 -13.91 24.43
N SER A 38 10.57 -14.87 25.22
CA SER A 38 11.46 -15.77 25.94
C SER A 38 10.88 -17.17 26.01
N SER A 39 11.75 -18.17 26.03
CA SER A 39 11.34 -19.57 26.15
C SER A 39 10.35 -20.03 25.08
N THR A 40 10.52 -19.54 23.87
CA THR A 40 9.68 -19.90 22.70
C THR A 40 9.91 -21.35 22.28
N ASN A 41 8.94 -21.92 21.59
CA ASN A 41 9.13 -23.17 20.89
C ASN A 41 9.85 -22.88 19.54
N GLN A 42 11.16 -23.03 19.53
CA GLN A 42 12.00 -22.75 18.37
C GLN A 42 11.93 -23.83 17.26
N ARG A 43 11.16 -24.90 17.48
CA ARG A 43 11.04 -26.04 16.54
C ARG A 43 9.71 -26.11 15.84
N THR A 44 8.65 -25.61 16.51
CA THR A 44 7.29 -25.68 15.99
C THR A 44 6.64 -24.33 16.20
N PHE A 45 6.30 -23.62 15.11
CA PHE A 45 5.65 -22.31 15.16
C PHE A 45 5.11 -21.92 13.77
N THR A 46 4.28 -20.90 13.73
CA THR A 46 3.78 -20.32 12.49
C THR A 46 3.84 -18.80 12.57
N ILE A 47 4.23 -18.15 11.47
CA ILE A 47 4.15 -16.70 11.30
C ILE A 47 3.28 -16.44 10.08
N SER A 48 2.27 -15.60 10.23
CA SER A 48 1.33 -15.21 9.18
C SER A 48 1.12 -13.71 9.22
N PHE A 49 1.12 -13.06 8.06
CA PHE A 49 0.85 -11.62 7.95
C PHE A 49 0.50 -11.25 6.51
N TRP A 50 -0.24 -10.15 6.38
CA TRP A 50 -0.47 -9.49 5.11
C TRP A 50 0.42 -8.26 5.01
N LEU A 51 0.97 -8.01 3.83
CA LEU A 51 1.76 -6.81 3.55
C LEU A 51 1.49 -6.26 2.16
N LYS A 52 1.61 -4.93 2.04
CA LYS A 52 1.62 -4.18 0.78
C LYS A 52 2.89 -3.34 0.74
N ARG A 53 3.73 -3.58 -0.26
CA ARG A 53 4.99 -2.84 -0.44
C ARG A 53 4.72 -1.49 -1.08
N THR A 54 5.38 -0.45 -0.60
CA THR A 54 5.36 0.88 -1.23
C THR A 54 6.72 1.27 -1.78
N GLU A 55 7.77 0.61 -1.31
CA GLU A 55 9.12 0.71 -1.86
C GLU A 55 9.67 -0.64 -2.27
N LEU A 56 10.49 -0.64 -3.30
CA LEU A 56 11.17 -1.82 -3.83
C LEU A 56 12.64 -1.89 -3.41
N GLY A 57 13.29 -2.99 -3.75
CA GLY A 57 14.67 -3.24 -3.37
C GLY A 57 14.81 -3.84 -1.98
N TYR A 58 15.99 -3.66 -1.39
CA TYR A 58 16.32 -4.27 -0.10
C TYR A 58 15.52 -3.65 1.04
N ARG A 59 14.62 -4.46 1.66
CA ARG A 59 13.74 -4.01 2.76
C ARG A 59 13.59 -5.12 3.81
N ARG A 60 13.94 -4.82 5.05
CA ARG A 60 13.82 -5.72 6.20
C ARG A 60 12.43 -5.63 6.79
N THR A 61 11.69 -6.73 6.79
CA THR A 61 10.27 -6.71 7.16
C THR A 61 10.02 -7.09 8.62
N TRP A 62 10.64 -8.18 9.06
CA TRP A 62 10.58 -8.60 10.46
C TRP A 62 11.74 -9.53 10.79
N GLY A 63 12.05 -9.65 12.07
CA GLY A 63 13.06 -10.56 12.53
C GLY A 63 12.96 -10.87 14.03
N ALA A 64 13.64 -11.92 14.45
CA ALA A 64 13.79 -12.30 15.86
C ALA A 64 15.24 -12.75 16.11
N GLY A 65 15.71 -12.67 17.33
CA GLY A 65 17.02 -13.16 17.72
C GLY A 65 17.78 -12.28 18.70
N ALA A 66 18.96 -12.79 19.13
CA ALA A 66 19.82 -12.15 20.10
C ALA A 66 20.90 -11.29 19.47
N SER A 67 21.38 -11.66 18.27
CA SER A 67 22.52 -11.03 17.61
C SER A 67 22.52 -11.34 16.11
N GLY A 68 23.36 -10.66 15.32
CA GLY A 68 23.50 -10.94 13.89
C GLY A 68 24.08 -12.32 13.58
N ASN A 69 24.54 -13.05 14.59
CA ASN A 69 25.00 -14.44 14.45
C ASN A 69 23.98 -15.46 14.95
N ASP A 70 22.91 -15.00 15.59
CA ASP A 70 21.85 -15.81 16.20
C ASP A 70 20.51 -15.11 15.97
N GLU A 71 19.89 -15.37 14.79
CA GLU A 71 18.67 -14.67 14.35
C GLU A 71 17.85 -15.52 13.38
N PHE A 72 16.56 -15.17 13.28
CA PHE A 72 15.62 -15.65 12.29
C PHE A 72 14.93 -14.44 11.65
N PHE A 73 15.01 -14.30 10.32
CA PHE A 73 14.58 -13.05 9.75
C PHE A 73 14.14 -13.17 8.27
N PHE A 74 13.21 -12.27 7.89
CA PHE A 74 12.61 -12.18 6.58
C PHE A 74 12.82 -10.78 5.97
N TYR A 75 13.20 -10.74 4.68
CA TYR A 75 13.42 -9.52 3.93
C TYR A 75 13.21 -9.72 2.43
N PHE A 76 13.04 -8.62 1.71
CA PHE A 76 13.21 -8.59 0.25
C PHE A 76 14.62 -8.10 -0.08
N ASP A 77 15.30 -8.74 -1.03
CA ASP A 77 16.62 -8.29 -1.44
C ASP A 77 16.57 -7.17 -2.50
N ALA A 78 17.73 -6.69 -2.95
CA ALA A 78 17.84 -5.61 -3.92
C ALA A 78 17.18 -5.90 -5.29
N ASN A 79 16.84 -7.16 -5.56
CA ASN A 79 16.15 -7.60 -6.77
C ASN A 79 14.70 -8.00 -6.49
N ASP A 80 14.18 -7.70 -5.30
CA ASP A 80 12.83 -8.02 -4.83
C ASP A 80 12.49 -9.51 -4.69
N TYR A 81 13.50 -10.36 -4.58
CA TYR A 81 13.31 -11.75 -4.19
C TYR A 81 13.01 -11.85 -2.70
N LEU A 82 12.10 -12.75 -2.33
CA LEU A 82 11.87 -13.14 -0.94
C LEU A 82 13.11 -13.89 -0.43
N ASN A 83 13.60 -13.43 0.71
CA ASN A 83 14.69 -14.08 1.43
C ASN A 83 14.26 -14.34 2.88
N ILE A 84 14.48 -15.56 3.36
CA ILE A 84 14.27 -15.93 4.77
C ILE A 84 15.39 -16.85 5.22
N TYR A 85 15.91 -16.59 6.40
CA TYR A 85 16.91 -17.47 6.99
C TYR A 85 16.86 -17.54 8.52
N SER A 86 17.38 -18.63 9.06
CA SER A 86 17.78 -18.74 10.47
C SER A 86 19.29 -18.94 10.53
N TYR A 87 19.92 -18.15 11.37
CA TYR A 87 21.35 -18.15 11.65
C TYR A 87 21.60 -18.56 13.09
N THR A 88 22.52 -19.50 13.31
CA THR A 88 22.95 -19.89 14.65
C THR A 88 24.47 -20.01 14.65
N SER A 89 25.13 -19.30 15.56
CA SER A 89 26.60 -19.27 15.65
C SER A 89 27.27 -18.99 14.29
N ALA A 90 26.73 -18.01 13.57
CA ALA A 90 27.18 -17.59 12.24
C ALA A 90 27.08 -18.68 11.14
N ALA A 91 26.17 -19.64 11.30
CA ALA A 91 25.90 -20.68 10.31
C ALA A 91 24.41 -20.75 9.97
N TYR A 92 24.09 -20.90 8.68
CA TYR A 92 22.71 -21.09 8.24
C TYR A 92 22.16 -22.43 8.74
N GLN A 93 21.08 -22.35 9.51
CA GLN A 93 20.25 -23.49 9.87
C GLN A 93 19.10 -23.66 8.88
N LEU A 94 18.62 -22.57 8.32
CA LEU A 94 17.58 -22.49 7.31
C LEU A 94 17.96 -21.34 6.38
N ARG A 95 17.76 -21.52 5.05
CA ARG A 95 17.89 -20.43 4.07
C ARG A 95 17.06 -20.73 2.84
N PHE A 96 16.16 -19.80 2.50
CA PHE A 96 15.37 -19.86 1.28
C PHE A 96 15.42 -18.52 0.55
N ILE A 97 15.62 -18.58 -0.78
CA ILE A 97 15.57 -17.43 -1.69
C ILE A 97 14.63 -17.80 -2.81
N SER A 98 13.56 -17.06 -3.01
CA SER A 98 12.58 -17.33 -4.05
C SER A 98 13.12 -17.08 -5.46
N ASN A 99 12.56 -17.79 -6.46
CA ASN A 99 12.71 -17.40 -7.87
C ASN A 99 11.65 -16.37 -8.28
N ALA A 100 10.55 -16.26 -7.54
CA ALA A 100 9.54 -15.25 -7.75
C ALA A 100 9.99 -13.91 -7.19
N VAL A 101 9.67 -12.84 -7.88
CA VAL A 101 9.85 -11.44 -7.42
C VAL A 101 8.53 -10.88 -6.92
N PHE A 102 8.59 -9.98 -5.94
CA PHE A 102 7.43 -9.37 -5.28
C PHE A 102 7.45 -7.86 -5.50
N ARG A 103 7.04 -7.41 -6.69
CA ARG A 103 7.15 -6.02 -7.16
C ARG A 103 5.83 -5.29 -7.33
N ASP A 104 4.70 -5.97 -7.15
CA ASP A 104 3.40 -5.31 -7.29
C ASP A 104 3.12 -4.47 -6.05
N THR A 105 3.30 -3.16 -6.19
CA THR A 105 3.08 -2.18 -5.12
C THR A 105 1.61 -1.78 -4.97
N ALA A 106 0.75 -2.24 -5.88
CA ALA A 106 -0.70 -2.06 -5.81
C ALA A 106 -1.41 -3.24 -5.12
N ALA A 107 -0.69 -4.32 -4.75
CA ALA A 107 -1.28 -5.54 -4.25
C ALA A 107 -0.87 -5.85 -2.82
N TRP A 108 -1.82 -6.41 -2.08
CA TRP A 108 -1.57 -7.06 -0.81
C TRP A 108 -1.11 -8.50 -1.03
N TYR A 109 -0.05 -8.90 -0.33
CA TYR A 109 0.47 -10.27 -0.28
C TYR A 109 0.22 -10.87 1.09
N HIS A 110 -0.27 -12.09 1.14
CA HIS A 110 -0.34 -12.88 2.36
C HIS A 110 0.82 -13.86 2.41
N PHE A 111 1.61 -13.83 3.46
CA PHE A 111 2.69 -14.80 3.71
C PHE A 111 2.37 -15.66 4.92
N VAL A 112 2.59 -16.97 4.79
CA VAL A 112 2.56 -17.91 5.90
C VAL A 112 3.85 -18.70 5.90
N PHE A 113 4.60 -18.65 6.99
CA PHE A 113 5.79 -19.45 7.26
C PHE A 113 5.44 -20.53 8.28
N GLN A 114 5.31 -21.75 7.81
CA GLN A 114 4.97 -22.93 8.61
C GLN A 114 6.24 -23.68 8.97
N VAL A 115 6.51 -23.84 10.27
CA VAL A 115 7.71 -24.47 10.80
C VAL A 115 7.35 -25.66 11.69
N ASP A 116 7.97 -26.82 11.41
CA ASP A 116 7.99 -27.98 12.29
C ASP A 116 9.28 -28.80 12.05
N THR A 117 10.37 -28.43 12.70
CA THR A 117 11.66 -29.11 12.52
C THR A 117 11.68 -30.54 13.06
N THR A 118 10.65 -30.99 13.81
CA THR A 118 10.56 -32.34 14.34
C THR A 118 10.25 -33.40 13.27
N GLN A 119 9.76 -32.93 12.10
CA GLN A 119 9.36 -33.79 10.99
C GLN A 119 10.54 -34.61 10.45
N SER A 120 10.29 -35.92 10.20
CA SER A 120 11.30 -36.81 9.61
C SER A 120 11.62 -36.43 8.16
N THR A 121 10.59 -36.02 7.40
CA THR A 121 10.73 -35.58 6.02
C THR A 121 11.18 -34.13 5.98
N GLU A 122 12.32 -33.88 5.33
CA GLU A 122 12.97 -32.57 5.26
C GLU A 122 12.03 -31.46 4.74
N ALA A 123 11.34 -31.72 3.62
CA ALA A 123 10.43 -30.76 3.01
C ALA A 123 9.19 -30.40 3.86
N ASN A 124 8.93 -31.14 4.95
CA ASN A 124 7.86 -30.84 5.89
C ASN A 124 8.32 -30.00 7.08
N ARG A 125 9.64 -29.74 7.22
CA ARG A 125 10.17 -28.95 8.34
C ARG A 125 9.99 -27.47 8.18
N PHE A 126 9.88 -27.01 6.93
CA PHE A 126 9.65 -25.61 6.61
C PHE A 126 8.87 -25.48 5.31
N LYS A 127 7.82 -24.67 5.32
CA LYS A 127 7.01 -24.35 4.13
C LYS A 127 6.69 -22.86 4.11
N ILE A 128 6.67 -22.29 2.91
CA ILE A 128 6.27 -20.92 2.64
C ILE A 128 5.01 -20.96 1.79
N TYR A 129 4.00 -20.19 2.17
CA TYR A 129 2.81 -19.99 1.35
C TYR A 129 2.68 -18.51 1.02
N VAL A 130 2.25 -18.22 -0.20
CA VAL A 130 1.94 -16.88 -0.69
C VAL A 130 0.53 -16.89 -1.24
N ASN A 131 -0.36 -16.05 -0.68
CA ASN A 131 -1.77 -16.00 -1.07
C ASN A 131 -2.41 -17.39 -1.13
N GLY A 132 -2.20 -18.20 -0.08
CA GLY A 132 -2.74 -19.55 0.07
C GLY A 132 -2.04 -20.65 -0.75
N VAL A 133 -1.11 -20.31 -1.64
CA VAL A 133 -0.41 -21.26 -2.51
C VAL A 133 1.02 -21.52 -2.00
N GLN A 134 1.41 -22.78 -1.86
CA GLN A 134 2.76 -23.10 -1.43
C GLN A 134 3.79 -22.66 -2.47
N LEU A 135 4.79 -21.88 -2.03
CA LEU A 135 5.94 -21.51 -2.82
C LEU A 135 6.90 -22.73 -2.86
N THR A 136 7.24 -23.20 -4.07
CA THR A 136 8.07 -24.40 -4.28
C THR A 136 9.29 -24.14 -5.17
N SER A 137 9.40 -22.95 -5.77
CA SER A 137 10.48 -22.58 -6.67
C SER A 137 11.47 -21.63 -5.99
N PHE A 138 12.68 -22.12 -5.74
CA PHE A 138 13.74 -21.39 -5.03
C PHE A 138 15.06 -21.46 -5.79
N SER A 139 15.83 -20.37 -5.74
CA SER A 139 17.23 -20.33 -6.17
C SER A 139 18.17 -20.89 -5.10
N THR A 140 17.73 -20.80 -3.84
CA THR A 140 18.40 -21.41 -2.67
C THR A 140 17.33 -22.04 -1.79
N SER A 141 17.57 -23.29 -1.36
CA SER A 141 16.68 -23.98 -0.41
C SER A 141 17.53 -24.85 0.53
N THR A 142 17.76 -24.36 1.74
CA THR A 142 18.43 -25.08 2.81
C THR A 142 17.42 -25.34 3.92
N TYR A 143 17.00 -26.58 4.07
CA TYR A 143 16.08 -27.00 5.12
C TYR A 143 16.81 -27.17 6.46
N PRO A 144 16.14 -26.92 7.59
CA PRO A 144 16.75 -27.19 8.90
C PRO A 144 16.96 -28.69 9.12
N SER A 145 17.98 -29.02 9.89
CA SER A 145 18.14 -30.40 10.39
C SER A 145 16.95 -30.79 11.26
N GLN A 146 16.68 -32.12 11.36
CA GLN A 146 15.63 -32.60 12.24
C GLN A 146 15.90 -32.16 13.68
N ASN A 147 14.89 -31.63 14.37
CA ASN A 147 14.94 -31.05 15.71
C ASN A 147 15.88 -29.84 15.87
N ALA A 148 16.24 -29.16 14.79
CA ALA A 148 16.99 -27.91 14.88
C ALA A 148 16.16 -26.84 15.60
N ASP A 149 16.79 -26.08 16.48
CA ASP A 149 16.22 -24.87 17.07
C ASP A 149 16.48 -23.70 16.14
N LEU A 150 15.44 -23.04 15.65
CA LEU A 150 15.53 -21.82 14.87
C LEU A 150 15.46 -20.60 15.81
N GLN A 151 16.16 -19.51 15.48
CA GLN A 151 16.45 -18.41 16.38
C GLN A 151 15.26 -17.44 16.58
N ILE A 152 14.05 -17.97 16.81
CA ILE A 152 12.88 -17.17 17.15
C ILE A 152 12.80 -16.97 18.68
N THR A 153 13.66 -16.10 19.19
CA THR A 153 13.88 -15.90 20.65
C THR A 153 14.36 -14.48 20.94
N ASN A 154 14.46 -14.12 22.21
CA ASN A 154 14.89 -12.82 22.77
C ASN A 154 13.98 -11.65 22.41
N ASN A 155 14.07 -11.08 21.23
CA ASN A 155 13.20 -10.01 20.78
C ASN A 155 12.63 -10.36 19.42
N PHE A 156 11.37 -10.02 19.21
CA PHE A 156 10.69 -10.02 17.93
C PHE A 156 10.54 -8.56 17.46
N TYR A 157 10.90 -8.30 16.24
CA TYR A 157 10.82 -6.98 15.60
C TYR A 157 9.89 -7.04 14.40
N VAL A 158 9.08 -6.01 14.20
CA VAL A 158 8.26 -5.79 13.01
C VAL A 158 8.60 -4.41 12.43
N GLY A 159 8.68 -4.34 11.11
CA GLY A 159 9.17 -3.16 10.38
C GLY A 159 10.69 -3.16 10.16
N THR A 160 11.42 -4.00 10.89
CA THR A 160 12.89 -4.08 10.83
C THR A 160 13.38 -5.47 11.18
N GLN A 161 14.68 -5.70 11.01
CA GLN A 161 15.35 -6.91 11.51
C GLN A 161 15.71 -6.81 12.99
N ARG A 162 16.44 -5.79 13.42
CA ARG A 162 16.97 -5.55 14.79
C ARG A 162 17.46 -4.12 14.96
N ASN A 163 16.68 -3.12 14.68
CA ASN A 163 17.13 -1.72 14.63
C ASN A 163 18.25 -1.48 13.58
N GLU A 164 18.15 -2.15 12.44
CA GLU A 164 19.08 -2.01 11.31
C GLU A 164 18.34 -1.41 10.11
N SER A 165 18.93 -0.47 9.41
CA SER A 165 18.42 0.12 8.17
C SER A 165 19.03 -0.60 6.94
N PRO A 166 18.32 -0.65 5.77
CA PRO A 166 16.98 -0.10 5.52
C PRO A 166 15.88 -0.98 6.10
N ASP A 167 14.91 -0.32 6.71
CA ASP A 167 13.75 -0.92 7.31
C ASP A 167 12.64 -1.15 6.26
N TYR A 168 11.48 -1.60 6.68
CA TYR A 168 10.34 -1.81 5.79
C TYR A 168 9.61 -0.49 5.50
N SER A 169 9.24 -0.27 4.23
CA SER A 169 8.30 0.77 3.81
C SER A 169 7.09 0.13 3.16
N GLY A 170 5.90 0.41 3.69
CA GLY A 170 4.64 -0.16 3.24
C GLY A 170 3.65 -0.39 4.37
N TYR A 171 2.66 -1.23 4.12
CA TYR A 171 1.60 -1.52 5.07
C TYR A 171 1.65 -2.98 5.51
N ILE A 172 1.32 -3.23 6.78
CA ILE A 172 1.17 -4.58 7.34
C ILE A 172 -0.18 -4.65 8.06
N CYS A 173 -0.91 -5.76 7.91
CA CYS A 173 -2.08 -6.09 8.72
C CYS A 173 -2.11 -7.57 9.08
N GLU A 174 -2.90 -7.92 10.09
CA GLU A 174 -3.12 -9.31 10.52
C GLU A 174 -1.80 -10.05 10.79
N PHE A 175 -0.92 -9.47 11.60
CA PHE A 175 0.36 -10.09 11.92
C PHE A 175 0.20 -11.06 13.09
N VAL A 176 0.33 -12.35 12.82
CA VAL A 176 0.15 -13.46 13.76
C VAL A 176 1.45 -14.22 13.95
N TYR A 177 1.80 -14.48 15.19
CA TYR A 177 2.79 -15.48 15.58
C TYR A 177 2.15 -16.53 16.51
N LEU A 178 2.19 -17.79 16.10
CA LEU A 178 1.76 -18.93 16.93
C LEU A 178 2.97 -19.65 17.50
N ASP A 179 3.19 -19.59 18.80
CA ASP A 179 4.27 -20.23 19.53
C ASP A 179 3.89 -21.68 19.90
N GLY A 180 4.56 -22.65 19.34
CA GLY A 180 4.31 -24.08 19.60
C GLY A 180 3.33 -24.75 18.61
N THR A 181 2.80 -24.03 17.62
CA THR A 181 1.82 -24.57 16.68
C THR A 181 2.28 -24.39 15.23
N SER A 182 2.35 -25.48 14.47
CA SER A 182 2.56 -25.48 13.03
C SER A 182 1.20 -25.55 12.31
N ALA A 183 0.53 -24.38 12.21
CA ALA A 183 -0.80 -24.25 11.64
C ALA A 183 -0.79 -24.27 10.12
N ALA A 184 -1.89 -24.69 9.50
CA ALA A 184 -2.06 -24.65 8.06
C ALA A 184 -2.33 -23.22 7.56
N GLN A 185 -1.97 -22.92 6.31
CA GLN A 185 -2.29 -21.61 5.72
C GLN A 185 -3.79 -21.32 5.70
N THR A 186 -4.63 -22.37 5.62
CA THR A 186 -6.09 -22.26 5.62
C THR A 186 -6.68 -21.87 6.99
N ASP A 187 -5.86 -21.80 8.04
CA ASP A 187 -6.27 -21.27 9.34
C ASP A 187 -6.27 -19.73 9.34
N PHE A 188 -5.51 -19.10 8.41
CA PHE A 188 -5.35 -17.64 8.28
C PHE A 188 -6.08 -17.04 7.08
N GLY A 189 -6.52 -17.86 6.16
CA GLY A 189 -7.21 -17.41 4.96
C GLY A 189 -7.91 -18.54 4.23
N GLU A 190 -8.68 -18.19 3.22
CA GLU A 190 -9.39 -19.12 2.36
C GLU A 190 -9.52 -18.56 0.95
N PHE A 191 -9.73 -19.43 -0.01
CA PHE A 191 -10.14 -19.00 -1.35
C PHE A 191 -11.64 -18.69 -1.34
N ASP A 192 -11.99 -17.53 -1.85
CA ASP A 192 -13.37 -17.16 -2.09
C ASP A 192 -13.96 -18.06 -3.18
N ASP A 193 -15.09 -18.69 -2.91
CA ASP A 193 -15.69 -19.70 -3.80
C ASP A 193 -16.15 -19.11 -5.15
N ASP A 194 -16.54 -17.83 -5.16
CA ASP A 194 -17.09 -17.18 -6.37
C ASP A 194 -15.98 -16.58 -7.24
N SER A 195 -14.98 -15.93 -6.61
CA SER A 195 -13.93 -15.20 -7.32
C SER A 195 -12.60 -15.96 -7.42
N GLY A 196 -12.40 -17.00 -6.60
CA GLY A 196 -11.15 -17.71 -6.49
C GLY A 196 -10.01 -16.89 -5.86
N ILE A 197 -10.34 -15.76 -5.22
CA ILE A 197 -9.34 -14.89 -4.57
C ILE A 197 -9.08 -15.38 -3.17
N TRP A 198 -7.80 -15.33 -2.78
CA TRP A 198 -7.40 -15.58 -1.41
C TRP A 198 -7.78 -14.39 -0.53
N LYS A 199 -8.54 -14.63 0.54
CA LYS A 199 -9.02 -13.63 1.49
C LYS A 199 -8.67 -14.02 2.93
N PRO A 200 -8.57 -13.07 3.87
CA PRO A 200 -8.27 -13.36 5.27
C PRO A 200 -9.44 -14.04 5.96
N LYS A 201 -9.12 -14.73 7.06
CA LYS A 201 -10.07 -15.30 8.02
C LYS A 201 -9.84 -14.71 9.40
N ASP A 202 -10.87 -14.71 10.23
CA ASP A 202 -10.75 -14.40 11.64
C ASP A 202 -9.81 -15.40 12.33
N VAL A 203 -8.76 -14.88 12.92
CA VAL A 203 -7.72 -15.62 13.62
C VAL A 203 -7.85 -15.57 15.15
N SER A 204 -8.82 -14.83 15.68
CA SER A 204 -9.01 -14.63 17.12
C SER A 204 -9.26 -15.92 17.91
N GLY A 205 -9.74 -16.97 17.25
CA GLY A 205 -9.97 -18.29 17.82
C GLY A 205 -8.76 -19.23 17.84
N LEU A 206 -7.59 -18.81 17.33
CA LEU A 206 -6.39 -19.66 17.29
C LEU A 206 -5.72 -19.78 18.65
N THR A 207 -4.90 -20.83 18.81
CA THR A 207 -4.07 -21.02 20.02
C THR A 207 -2.71 -20.39 19.79
N PHE A 208 -2.46 -19.23 20.41
CA PHE A 208 -1.25 -18.44 20.20
C PHE A 208 -0.01 -18.99 20.95
N GLY A 209 -0.20 -19.73 22.05
CA GLY A 209 0.90 -20.22 22.88
C GLY A 209 1.43 -19.14 23.84
N THR A 210 2.57 -19.41 24.48
CA THR A 210 3.07 -18.55 25.58
C THR A 210 3.61 -17.20 25.10
N ASN A 211 4.29 -17.18 23.95
CA ASN A 211 4.89 -15.95 23.41
C ASN A 211 4.23 -15.53 22.07
N GLY A 212 3.18 -16.24 21.65
CA GLY A 212 2.41 -15.88 20.48
C GLY A 212 1.69 -14.55 20.66
N PHE A 213 1.39 -13.89 19.56
CA PHE A 213 0.74 -12.59 19.54
C PHE A 213 -0.08 -12.39 18.26
N TYR A 214 -0.96 -11.40 18.32
CA TYR A 214 -1.77 -10.95 17.20
C TYR A 214 -1.81 -9.42 17.15
N LEU A 215 -1.34 -8.84 16.04
CA LEU A 215 -1.38 -7.41 15.77
C LEU A 215 -2.45 -7.16 14.69
N ASP A 216 -3.59 -6.65 15.10
CA ASP A 216 -4.72 -6.24 14.26
C ASP A 216 -4.66 -4.75 13.89
N PHE A 217 -3.88 -3.94 14.65
CA PHE A 217 -3.71 -2.49 14.51
C PHE A 217 -5.01 -1.68 14.63
N GLU A 218 -6.03 -2.21 15.31
CA GLU A 218 -7.33 -1.54 15.45
C GLU A 218 -7.34 -0.47 16.54
N ASP A 219 -6.54 -0.61 17.60
CA ASP A 219 -6.45 0.37 18.68
C ASP A 219 -5.54 1.54 18.31
N ALA A 220 -6.11 2.64 17.78
CA ALA A 220 -5.37 3.86 17.44
C ALA A 220 -4.64 4.50 18.64
N SER A 221 -5.04 4.20 19.88
CA SER A 221 -4.36 4.69 21.07
C SER A 221 -3.13 3.85 21.45
N ASN A 222 -3.04 2.63 20.93
CA ASN A 222 -1.95 1.69 21.16
C ASN A 222 -1.76 0.74 19.96
N LEU A 223 -1.11 1.18 18.91
CA LEU A 223 -0.86 0.37 17.71
C LEU A 223 0.07 -0.82 17.94
N GLY A 224 0.69 -0.92 19.11
CA GLY A 224 1.45 -2.09 19.54
C GLY A 224 0.63 -3.11 20.32
N ASN A 225 -0.68 -2.90 20.46
CA ASN A 225 -1.57 -3.79 21.22
C ASN A 225 -1.49 -5.23 20.69
N ASP A 226 -1.32 -6.17 21.62
CA ASP A 226 -1.46 -7.59 21.32
C ASP A 226 -2.93 -8.00 21.51
N ALA A 227 -3.69 -8.05 20.42
CA ALA A 227 -5.12 -8.36 20.43
C ALA A 227 -5.45 -9.75 21.03
N ASN A 228 -4.45 -10.64 21.16
CA ASN A 228 -4.58 -11.90 21.93
C ASN A 228 -4.52 -11.68 23.45
N GLY A 229 -4.27 -10.45 23.95
CA GLY A 229 -4.19 -10.10 25.37
C GLY A 229 -2.84 -10.39 26.02
N GLY A 230 -1.79 -10.54 25.23
CA GLY A 230 -0.40 -10.66 25.70
C GLY A 230 0.22 -9.31 26.06
N THR A 231 1.55 -9.29 26.20
CA THR A 231 2.29 -8.03 26.38
C THR A 231 2.37 -7.30 25.04
N ASP A 232 2.14 -6.01 25.06
CA ASP A 232 2.17 -5.15 23.88
C ASP A 232 3.59 -4.95 23.32
N PHE A 233 3.65 -4.57 22.07
CA PHE A 233 4.89 -4.13 21.42
C PHE A 233 5.27 -2.71 21.83
N THR A 234 6.55 -2.47 22.01
CA THR A 234 7.11 -1.13 22.15
C THR A 234 7.23 -0.51 20.77
N LEU A 235 6.61 0.65 20.59
CA LEU A 235 6.65 1.42 19.33
C LEU A 235 7.89 2.32 19.28
N ASN A 236 8.46 2.47 18.09
CA ASN A 236 9.52 3.43 17.80
C ASN A 236 9.09 4.27 16.60
N ASN A 237 8.95 5.57 16.82
CA ASN A 237 8.49 6.58 15.84
C ASN A 237 7.11 6.32 15.21
N ILE A 238 6.36 5.35 15.68
CA ILE A 238 5.01 5.04 15.24
C ILE A 238 4.03 5.81 16.12
N THR A 239 3.03 6.43 15.50
CA THR A 239 1.99 7.24 16.12
C THR A 239 0.61 6.84 15.61
N ALA A 240 -0.47 7.36 16.20
CA ALA A 240 -1.83 7.13 15.71
C ALA A 240 -2.04 7.57 14.25
N ALA A 241 -1.21 8.48 13.74
CA ALA A 241 -1.28 8.93 12.35
C ALA A 241 -0.85 7.85 11.34
N ASP A 242 -0.15 6.80 11.80
CA ASP A 242 0.35 5.72 10.94
C ASP A 242 -0.67 4.58 10.78
N GLN A 243 -1.80 4.66 11.50
CA GLN A 243 -2.92 3.75 11.27
C GLN A 243 -3.59 4.06 9.92
N SER A 244 -3.94 3.01 9.18
CA SER A 244 -4.52 3.11 7.85
C SER A 244 -5.77 2.23 7.72
N THR A 245 -6.70 2.64 6.87
CA THR A 245 -7.84 1.80 6.42
C THR A 245 -7.58 1.13 5.07
N ASP A 246 -6.38 1.33 4.47
CA ASP A 246 -5.91 0.52 3.34
C ASP A 246 -5.52 -0.87 3.86
N THR A 247 -6.31 -1.88 3.55
CA THR A 247 -6.17 -3.24 4.09
C THR A 247 -6.27 -4.29 2.99
N CYS A 248 -5.94 -5.54 3.31
CA CYS A 248 -6.06 -6.65 2.38
C CYS A 248 -7.51 -6.96 1.97
N THR A 249 -8.51 -6.43 2.69
CA THR A 249 -9.93 -6.53 2.34
C THR A 249 -10.49 -5.26 1.69
N ASN A 250 -9.76 -4.15 1.75
CA ASN A 250 -10.12 -2.91 1.06
C ASN A 250 -8.86 -2.15 0.62
N ASN A 251 -8.33 -2.54 -0.52
CA ASN A 251 -7.10 -1.96 -1.07
C ASN A 251 -7.38 -0.62 -1.74
N PHE A 252 -6.81 0.46 -1.22
CA PHE A 252 -6.91 1.80 -1.79
C PHE A 252 -5.84 2.06 -2.86
N ALA A 253 -6.14 2.99 -3.75
CA ALA A 253 -5.13 3.53 -4.64
C ALA A 253 -4.02 4.24 -3.84
N THR A 254 -2.82 4.19 -4.38
CA THR A 254 -1.63 4.92 -3.93
C THR A 254 -0.89 5.43 -5.16
N LEU A 255 0.17 6.19 -5.00
CA LEU A 255 1.07 6.51 -6.11
C LEU A 255 1.87 5.27 -6.53
N ASN A 256 2.16 5.15 -7.82
CA ASN A 256 2.79 3.97 -8.40
C ASN A 256 4.32 4.14 -8.55
N PRO A 257 5.14 3.55 -7.67
CA PRO A 257 6.59 3.65 -7.76
C PRO A 257 7.22 2.82 -8.89
N LEU A 258 6.43 1.99 -9.60
CA LEU A 258 6.91 1.20 -10.73
C LEU A 258 7.02 1.99 -12.04
N LEU A 259 6.33 3.13 -12.14
CA LEU A 259 6.49 4.02 -13.27
C LEU A 259 7.83 4.74 -13.13
N LYS A 260 8.54 4.91 -14.23
CA LYS A 260 9.91 5.44 -14.24
C LYS A 260 10.02 6.77 -13.52
N TYR A 261 10.81 6.78 -12.44
CA TYR A 261 11.25 8.00 -11.80
C TYR A 261 12.77 8.13 -11.94
N PRO A 262 13.29 9.33 -12.16
CA PRO A 262 14.72 9.54 -12.02
C PRO A 262 15.13 9.28 -10.56
N SER A 263 16.36 8.89 -10.35
CA SER A 263 16.95 8.58 -9.05
C SER A 263 16.92 9.73 -8.01
N SER A 264 16.42 10.90 -8.40
CA SER A 264 16.29 12.09 -7.56
C SER A 264 14.87 12.33 -7.02
N GLN A 265 13.95 11.40 -7.21
CA GLN A 265 12.56 11.48 -6.73
C GLN A 265 12.30 10.36 -5.76
N VAL A 266 11.54 10.65 -4.73
CA VAL A 266 11.12 9.67 -3.72
C VAL A 266 9.60 9.73 -3.59
N ILE A 267 8.97 8.58 -3.71
CA ILE A 267 7.61 8.36 -3.25
C ILE A 267 7.75 7.67 -1.90
N ASN A 268 7.26 8.29 -0.84
CA ASN A 268 7.34 7.80 0.52
C ASN A 268 5.99 7.92 1.24
N GLU A 269 5.99 7.76 2.57
CA GLU A 269 4.81 7.84 3.41
C GLU A 269 3.68 6.96 2.90
N GLY A 270 3.96 5.66 2.78
CA GLY A 270 2.98 4.71 2.29
C GLY A 270 2.59 4.90 0.82
N ALA A 271 3.46 5.50 0.02
CA ALA A 271 3.23 5.91 -1.37
C ALA A 271 2.10 6.95 -1.53
N THR A 272 1.96 7.86 -0.57
CA THR A 272 1.01 8.98 -0.61
C THR A 272 1.69 10.35 -0.64
N LYS A 273 3.02 10.39 -0.62
CA LYS A 273 3.79 11.64 -0.67
C LYS A 273 4.86 11.56 -1.75
N VAL A 274 5.03 12.66 -2.47
CA VAL A 274 6.13 12.86 -3.41
C VAL A 274 7.08 13.88 -2.82
N ASP A 275 8.31 13.46 -2.54
CA ASP A 275 9.39 14.34 -2.11
C ASP A 275 10.43 14.53 -3.21
N ARG A 276 10.99 15.72 -3.23
CA ARG A 276 12.11 16.06 -4.09
C ARG A 276 13.43 15.94 -3.34
N THR A 277 14.36 15.15 -3.86
CA THR A 277 15.68 15.00 -3.25
C THR A 277 16.73 16.00 -3.75
N SER A 278 16.67 16.42 -5.02
CA SER A 278 17.47 17.55 -5.59
C SER A 278 17.30 17.61 -7.12
N GLY A 279 17.67 18.74 -7.74
CA GLY A 279 17.68 18.92 -9.19
C GLY A 279 16.69 19.99 -9.67
N SER A 280 17.01 20.69 -10.76
CA SER A 280 16.20 21.76 -11.33
C SER A 280 15.67 21.38 -12.71
N GLY A 281 14.47 21.84 -13.04
CA GLY A 281 14.09 22.13 -14.40
C GLY A 281 13.59 20.97 -15.25
N ILE A 282 12.95 19.94 -14.68
CA ILE A 282 12.28 18.90 -15.49
C ILE A 282 10.91 18.61 -14.88
N ASN A 283 9.88 18.62 -15.72
CA ASN A 283 8.53 18.18 -15.35
C ASN A 283 8.54 16.72 -14.90
N LYS A 284 7.77 16.41 -13.86
CA LYS A 284 7.61 15.06 -13.32
C LYS A 284 6.15 14.79 -13.05
N THR A 285 5.69 13.66 -13.53
CA THR A 285 4.30 13.21 -13.30
C THR A 285 4.29 11.89 -12.56
N PHE A 286 3.42 11.81 -11.56
CA PHE A 286 3.20 10.65 -10.70
C PHE A 286 1.74 10.22 -10.83
N TYR A 287 1.52 8.94 -11.02
CA TYR A 287 0.23 8.37 -11.33
C TYR A 287 -0.25 7.43 -10.22
N ALA A 288 -1.56 7.35 -10.05
CA ALA A 288 -2.17 6.40 -9.15
C ALA A 288 -1.96 4.94 -9.61
N THR A 289 -2.06 4.00 -8.68
CA THR A 289 -1.94 2.55 -8.94
C THR A 289 -3.18 1.94 -9.57
N ILE A 290 -4.36 2.53 -9.38
CA ILE A 290 -5.65 1.98 -9.82
C ILE A 290 -6.23 2.88 -10.92
N PRO A 291 -6.46 2.38 -12.14
CA PRO A 291 -7.15 3.11 -13.19
C PRO A 291 -8.66 3.10 -13.00
N VAL A 292 -9.32 4.17 -13.43
CA VAL A 292 -10.79 4.30 -13.45
C VAL A 292 -11.27 4.07 -14.88
N LEU A 293 -12.08 3.02 -15.08
CA LEU A 293 -12.63 2.66 -16.38
C LEU A 293 -14.10 3.10 -16.55
N ALA A 294 -14.86 3.11 -15.46
CA ALA A 294 -16.27 3.48 -15.40
C ALA A 294 -16.59 4.02 -14.00
N GLY A 295 -17.77 4.61 -13.81
CA GLY A 295 -18.21 5.15 -12.53
C GLY A 295 -17.62 6.52 -12.21
N LYS A 296 -17.76 6.94 -10.94
CA LYS A 296 -17.38 8.28 -10.46
C LYS A 296 -16.51 8.17 -9.23
N PHE A 297 -15.32 8.75 -9.30
CA PHE A 297 -14.34 8.65 -8.23
C PHE A 297 -13.78 10.02 -7.85
N TYR A 298 -13.33 10.10 -6.59
CA TYR A 298 -12.82 11.31 -5.97
C TYR A 298 -11.48 11.05 -5.29
N PHE A 299 -10.58 12.01 -5.39
CA PHE A 299 -9.39 12.07 -4.55
C PHE A 299 -9.02 13.51 -4.21
N GLU A 300 -8.18 13.69 -3.21
CA GLU A 300 -7.64 14.97 -2.79
C GLU A 300 -6.13 14.99 -2.90
N ALA A 301 -5.55 16.15 -3.18
CA ALA A 301 -4.12 16.35 -3.05
C ALA A 301 -3.78 17.78 -2.62
N GLN A 302 -2.66 17.90 -1.91
CA GLN A 302 -2.16 19.17 -1.39
C GLN A 302 -0.71 19.36 -1.87
N PRO A 303 -0.40 20.44 -2.61
CA PRO A 303 0.99 20.80 -2.83
C PRO A 303 1.60 21.33 -1.51
N THR A 304 2.77 20.87 -1.17
CA THR A 304 3.48 21.30 0.04
C THR A 304 4.68 22.20 -0.26
N GLU A 305 5.19 22.14 -1.48
CA GLU A 305 6.24 23.03 -1.99
C GLU A 305 6.05 23.33 -3.47
N GLY A 306 6.57 24.48 -3.91
CA GLY A 306 6.62 24.88 -5.30
C GLY A 306 5.40 25.64 -5.80
N SER A 307 5.54 26.30 -6.94
CA SER A 307 4.46 27.05 -7.64
C SER A 307 4.14 26.47 -9.02
N GLY A 308 4.95 25.56 -9.52
CA GLY A 308 4.80 24.89 -10.81
C GLY A 308 4.10 23.53 -10.71
N THR A 309 3.21 23.37 -9.74
CA THR A 309 2.50 22.10 -9.52
C THR A 309 1.23 22.02 -10.36
N MET A 310 0.93 20.80 -10.82
CA MET A 310 -0.29 20.48 -11.57
C MET A 310 -0.93 19.21 -11.03
N ILE A 311 -2.25 19.15 -11.11
CA ILE A 311 -3.04 17.98 -10.73
C ILE A 311 -4.03 17.66 -11.83
N GLY A 312 -4.30 16.36 -12.06
CA GLY A 312 -5.22 16.00 -13.14
C GLY A 312 -5.41 14.50 -13.32
N VAL A 313 -5.67 14.15 -14.57
CA VAL A 313 -5.89 12.76 -15.00
C VAL A 313 -5.21 12.49 -16.33
N GLU A 314 -4.77 11.25 -16.54
CA GLU A 314 -4.11 10.77 -17.75
C GLU A 314 -4.66 9.40 -18.14
N THR A 315 -4.76 9.11 -19.42
CA THR A 315 -5.18 7.79 -19.91
C THR A 315 -4.11 6.73 -19.64
N ILE A 316 -4.51 5.46 -19.56
CA ILE A 316 -3.58 4.33 -19.42
C ILE A 316 -2.60 4.29 -20.61
N THR A 317 -3.08 4.52 -21.83
CA THR A 317 -2.21 4.58 -23.02
C THR A 317 -1.21 5.74 -22.93
N GLY A 318 -1.63 6.93 -22.49
CA GLY A 318 -0.75 8.06 -22.26
C GLY A 318 0.39 7.71 -21.30
N VAL A 319 0.05 7.17 -20.15
CA VAL A 319 1.04 6.73 -19.13
C VAL A 319 2.06 5.74 -19.67
N THR A 320 1.66 4.86 -20.61
CA THR A 320 2.58 3.84 -21.17
C THR A 320 3.43 4.35 -22.32
N THR A 321 3.02 5.42 -22.99
CA THR A 321 3.70 6.00 -24.18
C THR A 321 4.53 7.22 -23.84
N ASP A 322 4.14 7.99 -22.83
CA ASP A 322 4.80 9.21 -22.44
C ASP A 322 6.01 8.94 -21.54
N ASP A 323 6.94 9.86 -21.52
CA ASP A 323 8.04 9.84 -20.57
C ASP A 323 7.64 10.68 -19.33
N PRO A 324 7.25 10.04 -18.19
CA PRO A 324 6.81 10.77 -17.01
C PRO A 324 7.89 11.67 -16.41
N ASP A 325 9.13 11.53 -16.87
CA ASP A 325 10.27 12.34 -16.47
C ASP A 325 10.42 13.65 -17.24
N SER A 326 9.59 13.88 -18.26
CA SER A 326 9.70 15.04 -19.12
C SER A 326 8.39 15.78 -19.39
N VAL A 327 7.25 15.20 -18.98
CA VAL A 327 5.93 15.74 -19.22
C VAL A 327 5.24 16.15 -17.91
N PHE A 328 4.32 17.12 -17.99
CA PHE A 328 3.38 17.44 -16.91
C PHE A 328 1.97 16.97 -17.28
N VAL A 329 1.14 16.69 -16.29
CA VAL A 329 -0.24 16.26 -16.54
C VAL A 329 -1.03 17.35 -17.26
N GLY A 330 -1.61 17.01 -18.42
CA GLY A 330 -2.28 17.96 -19.34
C GLY A 330 -1.43 18.41 -20.52
N GLU A 331 -0.16 18.00 -20.61
CA GLU A 331 0.69 18.29 -21.76
C GLU A 331 0.28 17.49 -23.00
N GLN A 332 -0.05 16.24 -22.82
CA GLN A 332 -0.44 15.35 -23.90
C GLN A 332 -1.93 15.44 -24.25
N SER A 333 -2.30 14.99 -25.44
CA SER A 333 -3.71 14.99 -25.91
C SER A 333 -4.60 14.00 -25.14
N THR A 334 -4.01 13.15 -24.35
CA THR A 334 -4.62 12.09 -23.54
C THR A 334 -4.82 12.51 -22.07
N ALA A 335 -4.37 13.72 -21.72
CA ALA A 335 -4.35 14.22 -20.34
C ALA A 335 -5.18 15.50 -20.16
N VAL A 336 -5.63 15.71 -18.93
CA VAL A 336 -6.22 16.97 -18.46
C VAL A 336 -5.53 17.37 -17.15
N GLY A 337 -5.03 18.62 -17.09
CA GLY A 337 -4.37 19.16 -15.91
C GLY A 337 -4.97 20.50 -15.45
N TYR A 338 -4.86 20.77 -14.15
CA TYR A 338 -5.17 22.06 -13.52
C TYR A 338 -3.90 22.62 -12.89
N TYR A 339 -3.51 23.82 -13.34
CA TYR A 339 -2.20 24.42 -13.06
C TYR A 339 -2.27 25.43 -11.89
N ALA A 340 -1.40 25.23 -10.92
CA ALA A 340 -1.38 26.00 -9.68
C ALA A 340 -1.13 27.49 -9.90
N SER A 341 -0.15 27.85 -10.72
CA SER A 341 0.40 29.20 -10.80
C SER A 341 -0.62 30.26 -11.25
N ASN A 342 -1.55 29.88 -12.14
CA ASN A 342 -2.49 30.84 -12.74
C ASN A 342 -3.93 30.32 -12.90
N GLY A 343 -4.23 29.13 -12.36
CA GLY A 343 -5.58 28.57 -12.41
C GLY A 343 -6.04 28.11 -13.78
N GLN A 344 -5.15 27.98 -14.76
CA GLN A 344 -5.50 27.47 -16.07
C GLN A 344 -5.71 25.97 -16.06
N LYS A 345 -6.63 25.49 -16.92
CA LYS A 345 -6.65 24.09 -17.34
C LYS A 345 -5.70 23.89 -18.53
N PHE A 346 -5.08 22.72 -18.57
CA PHE A 346 -4.24 22.28 -19.67
C PHE A 346 -4.84 21.06 -20.34
N THR A 347 -4.92 21.09 -21.67
CA THR A 347 -5.31 19.98 -22.53
C THR A 347 -4.45 20.03 -23.79
N SER A 348 -3.81 18.94 -24.17
CA SER A 348 -2.89 18.89 -25.31
C SER A 348 -1.82 20.01 -25.27
N GLY A 349 -1.24 20.24 -24.10
CA GLY A 349 -0.20 21.26 -23.87
C GLY A 349 -0.67 22.71 -23.95
N SER A 350 -1.95 22.95 -24.14
CA SER A 350 -2.51 24.31 -24.29
C SER A 350 -3.27 24.74 -23.06
N GLY A 351 -2.83 25.85 -22.46
CA GLY A 351 -3.48 26.46 -21.30
C GLY A 351 -4.67 27.34 -21.68
N SER A 352 -5.77 27.27 -20.92
CA SER A 352 -6.92 28.16 -21.04
C SER A 352 -7.53 28.45 -19.67
N SER A 353 -8.26 29.58 -19.54
CA SER A 353 -8.86 30.00 -18.27
C SER A 353 -9.82 28.93 -17.72
N TYR A 354 -9.73 28.66 -16.41
CA TYR A 354 -10.58 27.67 -15.78
C TYR A 354 -10.98 28.05 -14.34
N GLY A 355 -10.03 28.33 -13.47
CA GLY A 355 -10.29 28.61 -12.07
C GLY A 355 -9.27 29.52 -11.43
N ASP A 356 -9.24 29.53 -10.11
CA ASP A 356 -8.30 30.30 -9.31
C ASP A 356 -6.93 29.64 -9.24
N SER A 357 -5.87 30.43 -9.10
CA SER A 357 -4.56 29.89 -8.72
C SER A 357 -4.60 29.23 -7.34
N TYR A 358 -3.75 28.23 -7.13
CA TYR A 358 -3.62 27.58 -5.82
C TYR A 358 -2.15 27.44 -5.44
N GLY A 359 -1.88 27.19 -4.18
CA GLY A 359 -0.52 27.09 -3.66
C GLY A 359 -0.44 26.10 -2.50
N ASN A 360 0.71 26.15 -1.83
CA ASN A 360 0.97 25.31 -0.65
C ASN A 360 -0.14 25.51 0.37
N SER A 361 -0.62 24.46 0.96
CA SER A 361 -1.75 24.43 1.91
C SER A 361 -3.16 24.49 1.31
N ASP A 362 -3.32 24.75 0.00
CA ASP A 362 -4.63 24.56 -0.64
C ASP A 362 -4.85 23.07 -0.94
N ILE A 363 -6.01 22.55 -0.60
CA ILE A 363 -6.40 21.19 -0.92
C ILE A 363 -7.21 21.21 -2.21
N ILE A 364 -6.76 20.42 -3.18
CA ILE A 364 -7.43 20.29 -4.47
C ILE A 364 -8.16 18.96 -4.54
N GLY A 365 -9.49 19.03 -4.57
CA GLY A 365 -10.34 17.88 -4.84
C GLY A 365 -10.51 17.65 -6.34
N VAL A 366 -10.40 16.40 -6.79
CA VAL A 366 -10.63 16.00 -8.17
C VAL A 366 -11.77 15.00 -8.23
N ALA A 367 -12.84 15.38 -8.92
CA ALA A 367 -14.01 14.53 -9.15
C ALA A 367 -14.01 14.06 -10.63
N LEU A 368 -13.76 12.78 -10.85
CA LEU A 368 -13.70 12.14 -12.15
C LEU A 368 -14.99 11.37 -12.44
N ASP A 369 -15.74 11.78 -13.47
CA ASP A 369 -16.97 11.15 -13.94
C ASP A 369 -16.71 10.45 -15.28
N MET A 370 -16.43 9.14 -15.21
CA MET A 370 -16.19 8.35 -16.41
C MET A 370 -17.48 8.01 -17.17
N ASP A 371 -18.62 8.05 -16.52
CA ASP A 371 -19.92 7.77 -17.16
C ASP A 371 -20.31 8.87 -18.14
N ASN A 372 -19.93 10.13 -17.83
CA ASN A 372 -20.19 11.29 -18.65
C ASN A 372 -18.91 11.88 -19.28
N ARG A 373 -17.75 11.28 -19.09
CA ARG A 373 -16.45 11.76 -19.59
C ARG A 373 -16.12 13.18 -19.16
N LYS A 374 -16.21 13.45 -17.86
CA LYS A 374 -16.01 14.77 -17.25
C LYS A 374 -15.00 14.69 -16.10
N VAL A 375 -14.23 15.76 -15.93
CA VAL A 375 -13.44 15.95 -14.70
C VAL A 375 -13.69 17.35 -14.15
N TYR A 376 -13.75 17.44 -12.83
CA TYR A 376 -13.97 18.69 -12.09
C TYR A 376 -12.85 18.86 -11.06
N PHE A 377 -12.44 20.10 -10.86
CA PHE A 377 -11.47 20.46 -9.82
C PHE A 377 -12.10 21.40 -8.80
N ALA A 378 -11.86 21.13 -7.53
CA ALA A 378 -12.25 22.00 -6.44
C ALA A 378 -11.01 22.53 -5.71
N LYS A 379 -10.99 23.79 -5.35
CA LYS A 379 -10.02 24.37 -4.44
C LYS A 379 -10.69 24.62 -3.09
N ASN A 380 -10.18 23.97 -2.04
CA ASN A 380 -10.73 24.09 -0.68
C ASN A 380 -12.26 23.93 -0.68
N ASN A 381 -12.76 22.85 -1.28
CA ASN A 381 -14.18 22.51 -1.45
C ASN A 381 -14.99 23.43 -2.38
N THR A 382 -14.38 24.39 -3.07
CA THR A 382 -15.07 25.24 -4.04
C THR A 382 -14.76 24.78 -5.45
N TYR A 383 -15.75 24.20 -6.15
CA TYR A 383 -15.59 23.75 -7.53
C TYR A 383 -15.30 24.92 -8.45
N GLN A 384 -14.25 24.79 -9.24
CA GLN A 384 -13.81 25.83 -10.16
C GLN A 384 -14.72 25.94 -11.38
N ASN A 385 -14.69 27.08 -12.09
CA ASN A 385 -15.54 27.36 -13.24
C ASN A 385 -17.06 27.19 -12.93
N SER A 386 -17.48 27.48 -11.69
CA SER A 386 -18.86 27.22 -11.22
C SER A 386 -19.28 25.76 -11.42
N GLY A 387 -18.36 24.81 -11.25
CA GLY A 387 -18.56 23.39 -11.49
C GLY A 387 -19.61 22.77 -10.60
N ASP A 388 -20.42 21.90 -11.19
CA ASP A 388 -21.37 21.03 -10.49
C ASP A 388 -21.14 19.57 -10.91
N PRO A 389 -20.40 18.79 -10.10
CA PRO A 389 -20.15 17.37 -10.40
C PRO A 389 -21.41 16.51 -10.48
N THR A 390 -22.54 17.01 -9.91
CA THR A 390 -23.81 16.27 -9.95
C THR A 390 -24.66 16.57 -11.19
N SER A 391 -24.19 17.46 -12.07
CA SER A 391 -24.91 17.87 -13.30
C SER A 391 -24.97 16.81 -14.41
N GLY A 392 -24.33 15.67 -14.20
CA GLY A 392 -24.35 14.52 -15.14
C GLY A 392 -23.82 14.91 -16.54
N SER A 393 -24.52 14.49 -17.58
CA SER A 393 -24.11 14.76 -18.96
C SER A 393 -24.09 16.26 -19.34
N THR A 394 -24.77 17.13 -18.61
CA THR A 394 -24.70 18.60 -18.78
C THR A 394 -23.28 19.10 -18.57
N GLY A 395 -22.56 18.54 -17.57
CA GLY A 395 -21.16 18.85 -17.33
C GLY A 395 -20.92 20.31 -16.96
N THR A 396 -21.79 20.90 -16.12
CA THR A 396 -21.66 22.30 -15.70
C THR A 396 -20.29 22.56 -15.11
N GLY A 397 -19.49 23.45 -15.72
CA GLY A 397 -18.14 23.79 -15.26
C GLY A 397 -17.06 22.71 -15.41
N ALA A 398 -17.41 21.56 -15.96
CA ALA A 398 -16.48 20.45 -16.18
C ALA A 398 -15.43 20.76 -17.26
N ILE A 399 -14.41 19.92 -17.28
CA ILE A 399 -13.53 19.76 -18.44
C ILE A 399 -13.89 18.42 -19.10
N ASP A 400 -14.10 18.45 -20.42
CA ASP A 400 -14.34 17.25 -21.19
C ASP A 400 -13.06 16.41 -21.29
N LEU A 401 -13.19 15.12 -21.04
CA LEU A 401 -12.10 14.17 -21.23
C LEU A 401 -12.00 13.77 -22.71
N PRO A 402 -10.80 13.52 -23.23
CA PRO A 402 -10.64 12.92 -24.55
C PRO A 402 -11.48 11.64 -24.69
N ASP A 403 -12.14 11.48 -25.84
CA ASP A 403 -12.92 10.26 -26.12
C ASP A 403 -11.97 9.11 -26.44
N THR A 404 -11.77 8.24 -25.48
CA THR A 404 -10.94 7.06 -25.58
C THR A 404 -11.63 5.87 -24.92
N SER A 405 -11.31 4.67 -25.40
CA SER A 405 -11.75 3.42 -24.75
C SER A 405 -10.94 3.09 -23.50
N ASP A 406 -9.88 3.86 -23.23
CA ASP A 406 -9.01 3.66 -22.09
C ASP A 406 -9.62 4.21 -20.80
N GLY A 407 -9.19 3.64 -19.68
CA GLY A 407 -9.40 4.23 -18.37
C GLY A 407 -8.44 5.40 -18.11
N TYR A 408 -8.71 6.13 -17.04
CA TYR A 408 -7.90 7.24 -16.57
C TYR A 408 -7.28 6.93 -15.22
N LEU A 409 -6.07 7.43 -15.03
CA LEU A 409 -5.35 7.45 -13.76
C LEU A 409 -5.37 8.87 -13.20
N PHE A 410 -5.60 9.03 -11.91
CA PHE A 410 -5.31 10.29 -11.22
C PHE A 410 -3.81 10.55 -11.23
N ALA A 411 -3.44 11.82 -11.37
CA ALA A 411 -2.06 12.22 -11.51
C ALA A 411 -1.76 13.55 -10.83
N VAL A 412 -0.53 13.66 -10.31
CA VAL A 412 0.05 14.92 -9.86
C VAL A 412 1.39 15.12 -10.54
N SER A 413 1.72 16.37 -10.86
CA SER A 413 3.00 16.70 -11.45
C SER A 413 3.55 18.01 -10.91
N TYR A 414 4.84 18.24 -11.14
CA TYR A 414 5.48 19.50 -10.82
C TYR A 414 6.58 19.85 -11.83
N ASP A 415 6.86 21.14 -11.91
CA ASP A 415 8.04 21.70 -12.55
C ASP A 415 9.04 22.14 -11.47
N SER A 416 10.29 21.78 -11.64
CA SER A 416 11.45 22.29 -10.88
C SER A 416 11.31 22.46 -9.35
N GLY A 417 10.58 21.61 -8.64
CA GLY A 417 10.65 21.60 -7.19
C GLY A 417 9.37 21.60 -6.42
N GLY A 418 8.33 21.01 -6.95
CA GLY A 418 7.09 20.77 -6.21
C GLY A 418 7.16 19.50 -5.37
N GLN A 419 6.36 19.50 -4.32
CA GLN A 419 6.05 18.32 -3.52
C GLN A 419 4.53 18.17 -3.42
N TRP A 420 4.07 16.95 -3.30
CA TRP A 420 2.66 16.63 -3.16
C TRP A 420 2.41 15.64 -2.03
N VAL A 421 1.33 15.86 -1.30
CA VAL A 421 0.68 14.83 -0.50
C VAL A 421 -0.66 14.52 -1.16
N VAL A 422 -0.95 13.23 -1.34
CA VAL A 422 -2.20 12.75 -1.96
C VAL A 422 -3.05 11.99 -0.95
N ASN A 423 -4.36 12.01 -1.14
CA ASN A 423 -5.32 11.30 -0.32
C ASN A 423 -6.36 10.60 -1.21
N PHE A 424 -6.29 9.27 -1.24
CA PHE A 424 -7.27 8.41 -1.89
C PHE A 424 -8.33 7.87 -0.91
N GLY A 425 -8.22 8.25 0.38
CA GLY A 425 -9.13 7.87 1.46
C GLY A 425 -8.63 6.80 2.41
N GLY A 426 -7.59 6.02 2.05
CA GLY A 426 -7.06 4.95 2.90
C GLY A 426 -6.01 5.41 3.91
N PHE A 427 -5.04 6.16 3.44
CA PHE A 427 -3.97 6.76 4.22
C PHE A 427 -3.50 8.06 3.57
N THR A 428 -3.07 9.01 4.38
CA THR A 428 -2.43 10.25 3.94
C THR A 428 -1.70 10.91 5.11
N THR A 429 -0.64 11.65 4.81
CA THR A 429 0.01 12.58 5.76
C THR A 429 -0.58 13.98 5.70
N MET A 430 -1.58 14.21 4.85
CA MET A 430 -2.34 15.47 4.83
C MET A 430 -3.13 15.62 6.12
N SER A 431 -3.14 16.82 6.70
CA SER A 431 -3.95 17.09 7.90
C SER A 431 -5.42 17.05 7.56
N ILE A 432 -6.15 16.12 8.17
CA ILE A 432 -7.60 16.00 8.06
C ILE A 432 -8.22 16.63 9.31
N SER A 433 -8.88 17.76 9.15
CA SER A 433 -9.49 18.49 10.28
C SER A 433 -10.88 17.99 10.63
N SER A 434 -11.62 17.50 9.64
CA SER A 434 -12.97 16.96 9.81
C SER A 434 -13.19 15.84 8.81
N SER A 435 -12.84 14.63 9.19
CA SER A 435 -12.93 13.47 8.29
C SER A 435 -14.32 13.29 7.71
N ALA A 436 -14.38 13.24 6.38
CA ALA A 436 -15.56 12.93 5.59
C ALA A 436 -15.33 11.62 4.80
N SER A 437 -16.38 10.85 4.62
CA SER A 437 -16.39 9.64 3.79
C SER A 437 -17.27 9.82 2.55
N ASP A 438 -17.14 8.88 1.62
CA ASP A 438 -18.04 8.78 0.47
C ASP A 438 -19.44 8.26 0.82
N GLY A 439 -20.31 8.10 -0.18
CA GLY A 439 -21.69 7.63 0.00
C GLY A 439 -21.79 6.18 0.52
N ASN A 440 -20.70 5.41 0.47
CA ASN A 440 -20.60 4.05 1.01
C ASN A 440 -19.96 4.01 2.41
N SER A 441 -19.73 5.18 3.03
CA SER A 441 -19.03 5.34 4.31
C SER A 441 -17.56 4.85 4.24
N ILE A 442 -16.93 4.97 3.08
CA ILE A 442 -15.55 4.58 2.82
C ILE A 442 -14.69 5.82 2.62
N GLY A 443 -13.44 5.75 3.09
CA GLY A 443 -12.44 6.80 2.95
C GLY A 443 -12.48 7.84 4.07
N ALA A 444 -11.34 8.54 4.22
CA ALA A 444 -11.15 9.66 5.12
C ALA A 444 -10.61 10.85 4.32
N PHE A 445 -11.47 11.80 3.98
CA PHE A 445 -11.15 12.99 3.20
C PHE A 445 -11.32 14.25 4.06
N GLU A 446 -10.61 15.32 3.72
CA GLU A 446 -10.86 16.63 4.36
C GLU A 446 -12.22 17.20 3.94
N PHE A 447 -12.61 16.99 2.68
CA PHE A 447 -13.90 17.43 2.16
C PHE A 447 -14.73 16.23 1.67
N ALA A 448 -16.04 16.29 1.90
CA ALA A 448 -16.93 15.22 1.45
C ALA A 448 -16.89 15.08 -0.08
N PRO A 449 -16.66 13.89 -0.62
CA PRO A 449 -16.83 13.61 -2.04
C PRO A 449 -18.22 14.06 -2.51
N PRO A 450 -18.37 14.59 -3.72
CA PRO A 450 -19.69 14.94 -4.26
C PRO A 450 -20.63 13.74 -4.27
N THR A 451 -21.93 13.97 -4.18
CA THR A 451 -22.92 12.90 -4.23
C THR A 451 -22.73 12.02 -5.46
N GLY A 452 -22.58 10.71 -5.24
CA GLY A 452 -22.35 9.70 -6.27
C GLY A 452 -20.89 9.50 -6.66
N TYR A 453 -19.95 10.21 -6.03
CA TYR A 453 -18.52 9.96 -6.19
C TYR A 453 -17.99 9.15 -5.01
N LEU A 454 -17.10 8.21 -5.31
CA LEU A 454 -16.59 7.22 -4.36
C LEU A 454 -15.08 7.34 -4.18
N ALA A 455 -14.58 6.86 -3.05
CA ALA A 455 -13.15 6.65 -2.83
C ALA A 455 -12.61 5.58 -3.79
N LEU A 456 -11.39 5.79 -4.31
CA LEU A 456 -10.77 4.85 -5.24
C LEU A 456 -10.14 3.68 -4.50
N CYS A 457 -10.94 2.64 -4.26
CA CYS A 457 -10.54 1.41 -3.56
C CYS A 457 -11.31 0.19 -4.08
N THR A 458 -10.83 -1.00 -3.74
CA THR A 458 -11.38 -2.25 -4.28
C THR A 458 -12.83 -2.52 -3.86
N LYS A 459 -13.25 -2.11 -2.66
CA LYS A 459 -14.67 -2.24 -2.25
C LYS A 459 -15.60 -1.40 -3.11
N ASN A 460 -15.18 -0.24 -3.56
CA ASN A 460 -15.98 0.65 -4.40
C ASN A 460 -15.95 0.27 -5.89
N LEU A 461 -14.84 -0.29 -6.39
CA LEU A 461 -14.75 -0.75 -7.78
C LEU A 461 -15.76 -1.84 -8.12
N GLY A 462 -16.13 -2.65 -7.15
CA GLY A 462 -17.11 -3.71 -7.35
C GLY A 462 -18.57 -3.28 -7.32
N SER A 463 -18.88 -2.10 -6.77
CA SER A 463 -20.26 -1.60 -6.73
C SER A 463 -20.64 -0.84 -7.99
N ASP A 464 -19.68 -0.24 -8.72
CA ASP A 464 -19.95 0.68 -9.85
C ASP A 464 -19.08 0.46 -11.10
N GLY A 465 -18.15 -0.45 -11.10
CA GLY A 465 -17.14 -0.50 -12.15
C GLY A 465 -16.66 -1.86 -12.58
N GLY A 466 -17.37 -2.89 -12.21
CA GLY A 466 -17.05 -4.26 -12.57
C GLY A 466 -17.63 -4.71 -13.89
#